data_8fe2f99eb4d312f3323d150d729ed07a
#
_entry.id   8fe2f99eb4d312f3323d150d729ed07a
#
_cell.length_a   1.000
_cell.length_b   1.000
_cell.length_c   1.000
_cell.angle_alpha   90.00
_cell.angle_beta   90.00
_cell.angle_gamma   90.00
#
_symmetry.space_group_name_H-M   'P 1'
#
loop_
_entity.id
_entity.type
_entity.pdbx_description
1 polymer ?
#
loop_
_entity_poly.entity_id
_entity_poly.type
_entity_poly.pdbx_seq_one_letter_code
_entity_poly.pdbx_strand_id
1 'polypeptide(L)'
;MQAKDLLQLADQFGSPLYVYDAEKIQSQYNRLTKAFSKVENLRVNYAMKALSNIAILQLLKNMGSGLDTVSIQEVLLGLHAGYDPDKIFFTPNGVSLEEIEEVAAMGVQINIDNLSILEQFGTKYPQIPVCIRCLLYTSPSPRDQRGSRMPSSA
;
A
#
# COMPACT_ATOMS: atom_id res chain seq x y z
N MET A 1 -11.24 21.86 -4.25
CA MET A 1 -11.55 22.49 -2.94
C MET A 1 -11.07 23.92 -2.91
N GLN A 2 -11.86 24.87 -2.47
CA GLN A 2 -11.51 26.30 -2.39
C GLN A 2 -11.17 26.71 -0.95
N ALA A 3 -10.46 27.84 -0.78
CA ALA A 3 -10.10 28.34 0.56
C ALA A 3 -11.32 28.55 1.49
N LYS A 4 -12.45 28.98 0.94
CA LYS A 4 -13.69 29.14 1.68
C LYS A 4 -14.19 27.82 2.29
N ASP A 5 -14.06 26.71 1.54
CA ASP A 5 -14.49 25.38 2.00
C ASP A 5 -13.62 24.91 3.17
N LEU A 6 -12.31 25.18 3.11
CA LEU A 6 -11.36 24.84 4.19
C LEU A 6 -11.65 25.62 5.47
N LEU A 7 -11.94 26.92 5.37
CA LEU A 7 -12.32 27.73 6.53
C LEU A 7 -13.62 27.21 7.16
N GLN A 8 -14.63 26.91 6.35
CA GLN A 8 -15.89 26.35 6.85
C GLN A 8 -15.70 24.99 7.56
N LEU A 9 -14.82 24.12 7.00
CA LEU A 9 -14.49 22.85 7.65
C LEU A 9 -13.74 23.06 8.97
N ALA A 10 -12.81 24.01 9.03
CA ALA A 10 -12.10 24.34 10.26
C ALA A 10 -13.04 24.90 11.34
N ASP A 11 -14.02 25.73 10.96
CA ASP A 11 -15.03 26.26 11.88
C ASP A 11 -15.96 25.14 12.40
N GLN A 12 -16.31 24.18 11.55
CA GLN A 12 -17.21 23.07 11.90
C GLN A 12 -16.54 21.98 12.74
N PHE A 13 -15.30 21.60 12.42
CA PHE A 13 -14.61 20.44 13.00
C PHE A 13 -13.44 20.80 13.91
N GLY A 14 -13.06 22.07 13.98
CA GLY A 14 -11.91 22.53 14.73
C GLY A 14 -10.59 22.43 13.97
N SER A 15 -9.51 22.88 14.63
CA SER A 15 -8.14 22.89 14.09
C SER A 15 -7.18 22.36 15.16
N PRO A 16 -6.15 21.56 14.82
CA PRO A 16 -5.72 21.18 13.46
C PRO A 16 -6.62 20.10 12.82
N LEU A 17 -6.78 20.16 11.48
CA LEU A 17 -7.65 19.27 10.72
C LEU A 17 -6.95 18.75 9.45
N TYR A 18 -7.01 17.44 9.22
CA TYR A 18 -6.62 16.81 7.94
C TYR A 18 -7.84 16.74 7.02
N VAL A 19 -7.73 17.34 5.85
CA VAL A 19 -8.81 17.38 4.84
C VAL A 19 -8.35 16.65 3.59
N TYR A 20 -9.16 15.69 3.14
CA TYR A 20 -8.91 14.91 1.93
C TYR A 20 -9.95 15.25 0.86
N ASP A 21 -9.48 15.65 -0.32
CA ASP A 21 -10.32 15.98 -1.46
C ASP A 21 -10.56 14.76 -2.32
N ALA A 22 -11.76 14.16 -2.22
CA ALA A 22 -12.15 12.97 -2.94
C ALA A 22 -12.10 13.15 -4.47
N GLU A 23 -12.53 14.30 -4.99
CA GLU A 23 -12.48 14.59 -6.44
C GLU A 23 -11.03 14.63 -6.93
N LYS A 24 -10.14 15.21 -6.12
CA LYS A 24 -8.72 15.25 -6.46
C LYS A 24 -8.10 13.84 -6.49
N ILE A 25 -8.42 12.99 -5.51
CA ILE A 25 -7.99 11.60 -5.47
C ILE A 25 -8.47 10.86 -6.72
N GLN A 26 -9.75 10.95 -7.04
CA GLN A 26 -10.34 10.32 -8.21
C GLN A 26 -9.69 10.80 -9.51
N SER A 27 -9.51 12.12 -9.66
CA SER A 27 -8.91 12.68 -10.86
C SER A 27 -7.47 12.21 -11.08
N GLN A 28 -6.67 12.09 -10.01
CA GLN A 28 -5.30 11.59 -10.11
C GLN A 28 -5.25 10.08 -10.44
N TYR A 29 -6.11 9.27 -9.80
CA TYR A 29 -6.21 7.85 -10.13
C TYR A 29 -6.61 7.63 -11.61
N ASN A 30 -7.64 8.33 -12.06
CA ASN A 30 -8.10 8.26 -13.45
C ASN A 30 -7.04 8.74 -14.44
N ARG A 31 -6.26 9.78 -14.08
CA ARG A 31 -5.15 10.26 -14.92
C ARG A 31 -4.06 9.19 -15.05
N LEU A 32 -3.73 8.51 -13.94
CA LEU A 32 -2.75 7.42 -13.95
C LEU A 32 -3.24 6.27 -14.83
N THR A 33 -4.42 5.73 -14.55
CA THR A 33 -4.96 4.58 -15.29
C THR A 33 -5.15 4.88 -16.78
N LYS A 34 -5.57 6.11 -17.13
CA LYS A 34 -5.66 6.56 -18.51
C LYS A 34 -4.30 6.60 -19.22
N ALA A 35 -3.24 7.03 -18.52
CA ALA A 35 -1.89 7.06 -19.08
C ALA A 35 -1.39 5.66 -19.47
N PHE A 36 -1.84 4.62 -18.77
CA PHE A 36 -1.49 3.23 -19.02
C PHE A 36 -2.58 2.45 -19.76
N SER A 37 -3.55 3.11 -20.37
CA SER A 37 -4.72 2.47 -21.02
C SER A 37 -4.38 1.50 -22.17
N LYS A 38 -3.16 1.56 -22.71
CA LYS A 38 -2.66 0.64 -23.73
C LYS A 38 -2.02 -0.63 -23.16
N VAL A 39 -1.85 -0.70 -21.83
CA VAL A 39 -1.29 -1.86 -21.14
C VAL A 39 -2.42 -2.82 -20.83
N GLU A 40 -2.33 -4.02 -21.40
CA GLU A 40 -3.30 -5.08 -21.10
C GLU A 40 -3.14 -5.55 -19.66
N ASN A 41 -4.25 -5.88 -19.02
CA ASN A 41 -4.30 -6.41 -17.65
C ASN A 41 -3.63 -5.50 -16.60
N LEU A 42 -3.68 -4.17 -16.80
CA LEU A 42 -3.14 -3.23 -15.82
C LEU A 42 -3.81 -3.40 -14.44
N ARG A 43 -3.00 -3.60 -13.43
CA ARG A 43 -3.42 -3.58 -12.04
C ARG A 43 -2.68 -2.45 -11.31
N VAL A 44 -3.41 -1.58 -10.66
CA VAL A 44 -2.88 -0.50 -9.83
C VAL A 44 -3.17 -0.84 -8.38
N ASN A 45 -2.14 -0.99 -7.56
CA ASN A 45 -2.27 -1.25 -6.13
C ASN A 45 -1.91 0.02 -5.34
N TYR A 46 -2.78 0.39 -4.42
CA TYR A 46 -2.53 1.52 -3.53
C TYR A 46 -1.67 1.09 -2.35
N ALA A 47 -0.55 1.76 -2.15
CA ALA A 47 0.34 1.52 -1.01
C ALA A 47 -0.28 2.08 0.28
N MET A 48 -0.83 1.20 1.10
CA MET A 48 -1.63 1.54 2.28
C MET A 48 -0.85 2.29 3.35
N LYS A 49 0.46 2.07 3.43
CA LYS A 49 1.37 2.82 4.32
C LYS A 49 1.33 4.34 4.13
N ALA A 50 0.85 4.84 2.98
CA ALA A 50 0.72 6.27 2.74
C ALA A 50 -0.44 6.89 3.53
N LEU A 51 -1.57 6.18 3.61
CA LEU A 51 -2.75 6.56 4.38
C LEU A 51 -3.71 5.36 4.48
N SER A 52 -4.01 4.94 5.70
CA SER A 52 -4.88 3.78 6.00
C SER A 52 -6.32 4.17 6.38
N ASN A 53 -6.78 5.36 5.99
CA ASN A 53 -8.15 5.80 6.26
C ASN A 53 -9.17 4.98 5.47
N ILE A 54 -10.14 4.35 6.18
CA ILE A 54 -11.12 3.42 5.60
C ILE A 54 -11.94 4.07 4.47
N ALA A 55 -12.37 5.32 4.63
CA ALA A 55 -13.15 6.00 3.59
C ALA A 55 -12.35 6.20 2.29
N ILE A 56 -11.04 6.46 2.41
CA ILE A 56 -10.14 6.56 1.25
C ILE A 56 -9.90 5.19 0.63
N LEU A 57 -9.71 4.14 1.44
CA LEU A 57 -9.58 2.77 0.95
C LEU A 57 -10.82 2.34 0.17
N GLN A 58 -12.02 2.58 0.71
CA GLN A 58 -13.28 2.29 0.02
C GLN A 58 -13.44 3.08 -1.28
N LEU A 59 -13.06 4.37 -1.28
CA LEU A 59 -13.06 5.18 -2.49
C LEU A 59 -12.18 4.57 -3.59
N LEU A 60 -10.94 4.19 -3.25
CA LEU A 60 -9.98 3.59 -4.18
C LEU A 60 -10.43 2.19 -4.63
N LYS A 61 -10.98 1.38 -3.73
CA LYS A 61 -11.61 0.09 -4.06
C LYS A 61 -12.67 0.25 -5.14
N ASN A 62 -13.61 1.21 -4.95
CA ASN A 62 -14.69 1.47 -5.90
C ASN A 62 -14.18 1.94 -7.27
N MET A 63 -12.94 2.43 -7.34
CA MET A 63 -12.27 2.79 -8.59
C MET A 63 -11.48 1.61 -9.22
N GLY A 64 -11.48 0.43 -8.58
CA GLY A 64 -10.81 -0.76 -9.08
C GLY A 64 -9.35 -0.91 -8.64
N SER A 65 -8.88 -0.13 -7.65
CA SER A 65 -7.55 -0.32 -7.08
C SER A 65 -7.47 -1.60 -6.26
N GLY A 66 -6.33 -2.31 -6.33
CA GLY A 66 -5.91 -3.23 -5.29
C GLY A 66 -5.18 -2.52 -4.15
N LEU A 67 -4.72 -3.29 -3.16
CA LEU A 67 -3.91 -2.81 -2.05
C LEU A 67 -2.51 -3.43 -2.05
N ASP A 68 -1.53 -2.65 -1.61
CA ASP A 68 -0.19 -3.10 -1.21
C ASP A 68 -0.02 -2.79 0.28
N THR A 69 0.08 -3.83 1.09
CA THR A 69 0.10 -3.80 2.56
C THR A 69 1.46 -4.26 3.07
N VAL A 70 1.90 -3.75 4.21
CA VAL A 70 3.21 -4.06 4.79
C VAL A 70 3.14 -4.71 6.17
N SER A 71 1.95 -4.83 6.74
CA SER A 71 1.70 -5.49 8.03
C SER A 71 0.36 -6.24 8.02
N ILE A 72 0.23 -7.21 8.92
CA ILE A 72 -1.01 -7.96 9.08
C ILE A 72 -2.19 -7.05 9.45
N GLN A 73 -1.95 -5.98 10.24
CA GLN A 73 -2.97 -5.00 10.61
C GLN A 73 -3.49 -4.25 9.38
N GLU A 74 -2.61 -3.92 8.43
CA GLU A 74 -3.02 -3.32 7.15
C GLU A 74 -3.84 -4.31 6.31
N VAL A 75 -3.48 -5.60 6.28
CA VAL A 75 -4.27 -6.64 5.62
C VAL A 75 -5.68 -6.70 6.22
N LEU A 76 -5.78 -6.82 7.54
CA LEU A 76 -7.06 -6.87 8.25
C LEU A 76 -7.92 -5.62 7.99
N LEU A 77 -7.29 -4.45 7.97
CA LEU A 77 -7.99 -3.20 7.67
C LEU A 77 -8.45 -3.14 6.21
N GLY A 78 -7.67 -3.67 5.26
CA GLY A 78 -8.06 -3.82 3.86
C GLY A 78 -9.27 -4.73 3.68
N LEU A 79 -9.27 -5.90 4.35
CA LEU A 79 -10.41 -6.82 4.38
C LEU A 79 -11.64 -6.15 5.00
N HIS A 80 -11.46 -5.41 6.11
CA HIS A 80 -12.54 -4.65 6.74
C HIS A 80 -13.08 -3.53 5.85
N ALA A 81 -12.24 -2.88 5.05
CA ALA A 81 -12.68 -1.91 4.04
C ALA A 81 -13.43 -2.57 2.86
N GLY A 82 -13.48 -3.91 2.84
CA GLY A 82 -14.23 -4.72 1.91
C GLY A 82 -13.46 -5.14 0.66
N TYR A 83 -12.13 -5.07 0.66
CA TYR A 83 -11.34 -5.63 -0.44
C TYR A 83 -11.41 -7.17 -0.42
N ASP A 84 -11.50 -7.75 -1.62
CA ASP A 84 -11.34 -9.19 -1.78
C ASP A 84 -9.88 -9.59 -1.53
N PRO A 85 -9.58 -10.74 -0.91
CA PRO A 85 -8.21 -11.15 -0.60
C PRO A 85 -7.28 -11.18 -1.81
N ASP A 86 -7.80 -11.57 -3.00
CA ASP A 86 -7.04 -11.60 -4.26
C ASP A 86 -6.65 -10.20 -4.79
N LYS A 87 -7.19 -9.13 -4.21
CA LYS A 87 -6.85 -7.73 -4.50
C LYS A 87 -5.87 -7.13 -3.51
N ILE A 88 -5.44 -7.89 -2.52
CA ILE A 88 -4.49 -7.46 -1.49
C ILE A 88 -3.16 -8.15 -1.72
N PHE A 89 -2.08 -7.36 -1.75
CA PHE A 89 -0.71 -7.83 -1.75
C PHE A 89 -0.11 -7.58 -0.37
N PHE A 90 0.42 -8.61 0.23
CA PHE A 90 1.21 -8.50 1.44
C PHE A 90 2.69 -8.42 1.07
N THR A 91 3.30 -7.27 1.28
CA THR A 91 4.69 -6.94 0.93
C THR A 91 5.46 -6.53 2.18
N PRO A 92 5.66 -7.46 3.12
CA PRO A 92 6.30 -7.16 4.40
C PRO A 92 7.80 -6.94 4.22
N ASN A 93 8.43 -6.40 5.27
CA ASN A 93 9.87 -6.34 5.40
C ASN A 93 10.26 -6.77 6.82
N GLY A 94 11.05 -7.85 6.92
CA GLY A 94 11.57 -8.31 8.20
C GLY A 94 10.52 -8.91 9.15
N VAL A 95 9.50 -9.59 8.62
CA VAL A 95 8.48 -10.31 9.39
C VAL A 95 8.87 -11.78 9.63
N SER A 96 8.22 -12.41 10.59
CA SER A 96 8.42 -13.84 10.87
C SER A 96 7.69 -14.74 9.85
N LEU A 97 8.08 -16.03 9.82
CA LEU A 97 7.38 -17.02 8.99
C LEU A 97 5.93 -17.18 9.42
N GLU A 98 5.67 -17.18 10.72
CA GLU A 98 4.33 -17.33 11.29
C GLU A 98 3.39 -16.23 10.82
N GLU A 99 3.88 -14.99 10.75
CA GLU A 99 3.08 -13.86 10.26
C GLU A 99 2.73 -14.02 8.76
N ILE A 100 3.65 -14.52 7.96
CA ILE A 100 3.40 -14.83 6.54
C ILE A 100 2.38 -15.96 6.41
N GLU A 101 2.48 -17.01 7.23
CA GLU A 101 1.54 -18.13 7.25
C GLU A 101 0.12 -17.67 7.61
N GLU A 102 0.00 -16.79 8.61
CA GLU A 102 -1.28 -16.23 9.02
C GLU A 102 -1.94 -15.44 7.87
N VAL A 103 -1.16 -14.58 7.19
CA VAL A 103 -1.66 -13.82 6.05
C VAL A 103 -1.98 -14.71 4.85
N ALA A 104 -1.17 -15.74 4.60
CA ALA A 104 -1.43 -16.72 3.53
C ALA A 104 -2.75 -17.46 3.74
N ALA A 105 -3.08 -17.79 4.99
CA ALA A 105 -4.35 -18.43 5.35
C ALA A 105 -5.58 -17.55 5.06
N MET A 106 -5.40 -16.23 4.96
CA MET A 106 -6.45 -15.28 4.57
C MET A 106 -6.67 -15.22 3.04
N GLY A 107 -5.87 -15.92 2.23
CA GLY A 107 -5.97 -15.93 0.77
C GLY A 107 -5.38 -14.70 0.08
N VAL A 108 -4.57 -13.94 0.78
CA VAL A 108 -3.89 -12.74 0.28
C VAL A 108 -2.66 -13.12 -0.53
N GLN A 109 -2.30 -12.34 -1.54
CA GLN A 109 -1.11 -12.56 -2.36
C GLN A 109 0.15 -12.15 -1.59
N ILE A 110 1.13 -13.05 -1.53
CA ILE A 110 2.33 -12.89 -0.71
C ILE A 110 3.54 -12.51 -1.56
N ASN A 111 4.24 -11.46 -1.15
CA ASN A 111 5.59 -11.13 -1.62
C ASN A 111 6.60 -11.51 -0.53
N ILE A 112 7.68 -12.19 -0.90
CA ILE A 112 8.76 -12.59 0.01
C ILE A 112 10.06 -11.93 -0.43
N ASP A 113 10.76 -11.29 0.52
CA ASP A 113 12.02 -10.57 0.28
C ASP A 113 13.25 -11.27 0.89
N ASN A 114 13.06 -12.42 1.56
CA ASN A 114 14.08 -13.14 2.29
C ASN A 114 14.17 -14.59 1.80
N LEU A 115 15.36 -15.03 1.40
CA LEU A 115 15.58 -16.38 0.87
C LEU A 115 15.31 -17.47 1.91
N SER A 116 15.70 -17.27 3.17
CA SER A 116 15.46 -18.26 4.24
C SER A 116 13.96 -18.48 4.48
N ILE A 117 13.17 -17.40 4.47
CA ILE A 117 11.71 -17.51 4.58
C ILE A 117 11.13 -18.14 3.32
N LEU A 118 11.63 -17.81 2.14
CA LEU A 118 11.18 -18.40 0.89
C LEU A 118 11.36 -19.92 0.88
N GLU A 119 12.52 -20.41 1.33
CA GLU A 119 12.79 -21.84 1.44
C GLU A 119 11.87 -22.54 2.44
N GLN A 120 11.68 -21.97 3.62
CA GLN A 120 10.82 -22.52 4.65
C GLN A 120 9.35 -22.54 4.21
N PHE A 121 8.86 -21.41 3.71
CA PHE A 121 7.48 -21.27 3.24
C PHE A 121 7.23 -22.18 2.04
N GLY A 122 8.10 -22.19 1.04
CA GLY A 122 7.98 -23.01 -0.16
C GLY A 122 8.01 -24.52 0.13
N THR A 123 8.81 -24.95 1.13
CA THR A 123 8.85 -26.35 1.59
C THR A 123 7.54 -26.75 2.24
N LYS A 124 6.96 -25.88 3.07
CA LYS A 124 5.73 -26.15 3.82
C LYS A 124 4.46 -25.98 2.98
N TYR A 125 4.47 -25.02 2.05
CA TYR A 125 3.29 -24.64 1.22
C TYR A 125 3.61 -24.59 -0.27
N PRO A 126 4.09 -25.67 -0.91
CA PRO A 126 4.56 -25.67 -2.31
C PRO A 126 3.47 -25.30 -3.33
N GLN A 127 2.18 -25.38 -2.94
CA GLN A 127 1.04 -25.07 -3.78
C GLN A 127 0.63 -23.59 -3.73
N ILE A 128 1.15 -22.79 -2.78
CA ILE A 128 0.78 -21.38 -2.65
C ILE A 128 1.74 -20.55 -3.52
N PRO A 129 1.23 -19.84 -4.54
CA PRO A 129 2.09 -18.99 -5.35
C PRO A 129 2.56 -17.78 -4.55
N VAL A 130 3.84 -17.46 -4.66
CA VAL A 130 4.45 -16.28 -4.05
C VAL A 130 5.17 -15.44 -5.09
N CYS A 131 5.29 -14.14 -4.85
CA CYS A 131 6.14 -13.26 -5.63
C CYS A 131 7.44 -12.99 -4.86
N ILE A 132 8.57 -13.02 -5.56
CA ILE A 132 9.87 -12.71 -4.96
C ILE A 132 10.15 -11.23 -5.17
N ARG A 133 10.38 -10.52 -4.06
CA ARG A 133 10.78 -9.12 -4.06
C ARG A 133 12.25 -9.00 -3.72
N CYS A 134 13.03 -8.38 -4.61
CA CYS A 134 14.42 -8.04 -4.32
C CYS A 134 14.54 -6.56 -3.98
N LEU A 135 15.22 -6.25 -2.88
CA LEU A 135 15.63 -4.89 -2.57
C LEU A 135 16.91 -4.58 -3.34
N LEU A 136 16.87 -3.62 -4.25
CA LEU A 136 18.04 -3.18 -5.00
C LEU A 136 18.89 -2.27 -4.11
N TYR A 137 19.86 -2.84 -3.40
CA TYR A 137 20.80 -2.09 -2.57
C TYR A 137 21.84 -1.28 -3.36
N THR A 138 21.97 -1.54 -4.66
CA THR A 138 23.03 -0.97 -5.52
C THR A 138 22.66 0.33 -6.22
N SER A 139 21.40 0.78 -6.13
CA SER A 139 20.92 2.04 -6.70
C SER A 139 20.07 2.76 -5.67
N PRO A 140 20.67 3.60 -4.83
CA PRO A 140 19.90 4.43 -3.92
C PRO A 140 18.94 5.30 -4.71
N SER A 141 17.65 5.29 -4.35
CA SER A 141 16.67 6.14 -5.01
C SER A 141 17.03 7.60 -4.76
N PRO A 142 16.61 8.56 -5.60
CA PRO A 142 16.82 9.99 -5.35
C PRO A 142 16.24 10.47 -4.00
N ARG A 143 15.30 9.71 -3.40
CA ARG A 143 14.77 9.98 -2.07
C ARG A 143 15.74 9.55 -0.97
N ASP A 144 16.43 8.42 -1.13
CA ASP A 144 17.42 7.93 -0.17
C ASP A 144 18.63 8.88 -0.11
N GLN A 145 19.01 9.49 -1.23
CA GLN A 145 20.08 10.49 -1.30
C GLN A 145 19.71 11.82 -0.62
N ARG A 146 18.43 12.15 -0.49
CA ARG A 146 17.97 13.37 0.19
C ARG A 146 17.83 13.22 1.71
N GLY A 147 17.66 12.01 2.20
CA GLY A 147 17.46 11.72 3.63
C GLY A 147 18.72 11.73 4.49
N SER A 148 19.92 11.66 3.91
CA SER A 148 21.17 11.51 4.65
C SER A 148 21.96 12.80 4.89
N ARG A 149 21.41 13.97 4.59
CA ARG A 149 22.03 15.25 4.97
C ARG A 149 21.53 15.70 6.34
N MET A 150 21.88 14.96 7.38
CA MET A 150 22.01 15.58 8.69
C MET A 150 23.26 16.45 8.72
N PRO A 151 23.19 17.75 9.10
CA PRO A 151 24.38 18.52 9.32
C PRO A 151 25.20 17.83 10.41
N SER A 152 26.44 17.46 10.12
CA SER A 152 27.38 17.12 11.17
C SER A 152 27.52 18.36 12.04
N SER A 153 26.96 18.31 13.26
CA SER A 153 27.27 19.31 14.28
C SER A 153 28.75 19.19 14.58
N ALA A 154 29.50 20.21 14.20
CA ALA A 154 30.83 20.44 14.68
C ALA A 154 30.79 20.81 16.15
#